data_d8155d116fa5847786a56ec717aa43a5
#
_entry.id   d8155d116fa5847786a56ec717aa43a5
#
_cell.length_a   1.000
_cell.length_b   1.000
_cell.length_c   1.000
_cell.angle_alpha   90.00
_cell.angle_beta   90.00
_cell.angle_gamma   90.00
#
_symmetry.space_group_name_H-M   'P 1'
#
loop_
_entity.id
_entity.type
_entity.pdbx_description
1 polymer ?
#
loop_
_entity_poly.entity_id
_entity_poly.type
_entity_poly.pdbx_seq_one_letter_code
_entity_poly.pdbx_strand_id
1 'polypeptide(L)'
;MRASFIKEIGGAFIKKKWILPAAAALAVAIAVLVIVLVPQNNNSASPYAERNAEGNIVIRSKNLFSDQVSFIRIGADSKIELLARIGDDGRVKVALGTCQSCNGSPAAYYTQEGSLIKCNNCGLTFPLSVLDSPGGGCHPIMIDASIIQETQDGLILNTAGLLQYEDLFRKVAAH
;
A
#
# COMPACT_ATOMS: atom_id res chain seq x y z
N MET A 1 76.00 -40.99 36.28
CA MET A 1 76.27 -39.60 36.71
C MET A 1 75.18 -38.70 36.11
N ARG A 2 74.63 -37.88 37.00
CA ARG A 2 73.72 -36.71 36.76
C ARG A 2 72.28 -37.00 36.29
N ALA A 3 71.42 -36.90 37.25
CA ALA A 3 70.00 -36.61 37.18
C ALA A 3 69.75 -35.20 36.66
N SER A 4 68.71 -34.98 35.90
CA SER A 4 68.18 -33.65 35.63
C SER A 4 66.67 -33.63 35.72
N PHE A 5 66.23 -32.87 36.64
CA PHE A 5 64.92 -32.39 37.02
C PHE A 5 64.01 -32.01 35.84
N ILE A 6 62.82 -32.57 35.80
CA ILE A 6 61.71 -32.03 35.00
C ILE A 6 60.79 -31.28 35.97
N LYS A 7 60.71 -29.99 35.76
CA LYS A 7 59.87 -29.07 36.51
C LYS A 7 58.50 -29.02 35.83
N GLU A 8 57.47 -29.54 36.48
CA GLU A 8 56.09 -29.34 36.08
C GLU A 8 55.70 -27.85 36.17
N ILE A 9 55.18 -27.30 35.05
CA ILE A 9 54.54 -25.99 35.06
C ILE A 9 53.04 -26.25 34.87
N GLY A 10 52.35 -26.21 36.00
CA GLY A 10 50.88 -26.25 36.03
C GLY A 10 50.31 -24.94 35.47
N GLY A 11 49.83 -24.99 34.23
CA GLY A 11 49.08 -23.90 33.63
C GLY A 11 47.65 -23.89 34.11
N ALA A 12 47.30 -22.97 35.00
CA ALA A 12 45.95 -22.72 35.41
C ALA A 12 45.12 -22.15 34.24
N PHE A 13 44.20 -22.93 33.70
CA PHE A 13 43.22 -22.50 32.70
C PHE A 13 42.22 -21.55 33.37
N ILE A 14 42.41 -20.23 33.27
CA ILE A 14 41.48 -19.23 33.71
C ILE A 14 40.31 -19.25 32.71
N LYS A 15 39.19 -19.89 33.09
CA LYS A 15 37.94 -19.77 32.38
C LYS A 15 37.46 -18.31 32.44
N LYS A 16 37.70 -17.55 31.41
CA LYS A 16 37.22 -16.19 31.23
C LYS A 16 35.70 -16.23 31.10
N LYS A 17 34.96 -16.09 32.21
CA LYS A 17 33.52 -15.89 32.20
C LYS A 17 33.23 -14.59 31.46
N TRP A 18 32.62 -14.70 30.29
CA TRP A 18 32.07 -13.55 29.56
C TRP A 18 30.87 -13.02 30.36
N ILE A 19 31.13 -12.10 31.25
CA ILE A 19 30.10 -11.32 31.92
C ILE A 19 29.73 -10.20 30.93
N LEU A 20 28.70 -10.44 30.10
CA LEU A 20 28.06 -9.36 29.36
C LEU A 20 27.53 -8.35 30.38
N PRO A 21 27.90 -7.08 30.30
CA PRO A 21 27.43 -6.10 31.25
C PRO A 21 25.89 -6.03 31.17
N ALA A 22 25.25 -6.10 32.34
CA ALA A 22 23.78 -6.07 32.46
C ALA A 22 23.14 -4.89 31.73
N ALA A 23 23.87 -3.79 31.56
CA ALA A 23 23.47 -2.63 30.78
C ALA A 23 23.27 -2.93 29.27
N ALA A 24 24.08 -3.81 28.68
CA ALA A 24 23.94 -4.19 27.27
C ALA A 24 22.70 -5.06 27.05
N ALA A 25 22.41 -5.98 28.00
CA ALA A 25 21.20 -6.80 27.95
C ALA A 25 19.92 -5.96 28.09
N LEU A 26 19.96 -4.94 28.97
CA LEU A 26 18.83 -4.02 29.16
C LEU A 26 18.58 -3.15 27.91
N ALA A 27 19.65 -2.65 27.26
CA ALA A 27 19.54 -1.85 26.05
C ALA A 27 18.95 -2.65 24.87
N VAL A 28 19.34 -3.92 24.71
CA VAL A 28 18.76 -4.81 23.71
C VAL A 28 17.27 -5.11 24.01
N ALA A 29 16.92 -5.34 25.27
CA ALA A 29 15.53 -5.59 25.66
C ALA A 29 14.63 -4.37 25.41
N ILE A 30 15.11 -3.15 25.67
CA ILE A 30 14.38 -1.91 25.39
C ILE A 30 14.24 -1.71 23.88
N ALA A 31 15.28 -1.95 23.09
CA ALA A 31 15.23 -1.84 21.63
C ALA A 31 14.23 -2.83 21.01
N VAL A 32 14.20 -4.07 21.48
CA VAL A 32 13.22 -5.09 21.05
C VAL A 32 11.81 -4.70 21.47
N LEU A 33 11.62 -4.18 22.70
CA LEU A 33 10.33 -3.72 23.17
C LEU A 33 9.78 -2.55 22.37
N VAL A 34 10.64 -1.58 22.00
CA VAL A 34 10.23 -0.45 21.15
C VAL A 34 9.83 -0.92 19.76
N ILE A 35 10.55 -1.89 19.17
CA ILE A 35 10.19 -2.46 17.85
C ILE A 35 8.84 -3.19 17.92
N VAL A 36 8.56 -3.88 19.01
CA VAL A 36 7.28 -4.61 19.19
C VAL A 36 6.10 -3.68 19.50
N LEU A 37 6.36 -2.55 20.17
CA LEU A 37 5.32 -1.57 20.56
C LEU A 37 5.08 -0.47 19.52
N VAL A 38 5.94 -0.31 18.52
CA VAL A 38 5.62 0.52 17.36
C VAL A 38 4.57 -0.24 16.56
N PRO A 39 3.33 0.26 16.42
CA PRO A 39 2.34 -0.38 15.59
C PRO A 39 2.92 -0.45 14.18
N GLN A 40 3.26 -1.66 13.76
CA GLN A 40 3.58 -1.94 12.36
C GLN A 40 2.29 -1.71 11.59
N ASN A 41 2.10 -0.50 11.08
CA ASN A 41 0.94 -0.16 10.27
C ASN A 41 1.12 -0.82 8.89
N ASN A 42 1.07 -2.17 8.88
CA ASN A 42 1.23 -3.02 7.69
C ASN A 42 0.01 -2.97 6.76
N ASN A 43 -0.81 -1.94 6.88
CA ASN A 43 -1.92 -1.66 5.97
C ASN A 43 -1.47 -0.82 4.76
N SER A 44 -0.28 -1.08 4.24
CA SER A 44 0.13 -0.50 2.95
C SER A 44 -0.68 -1.15 1.84
N ALA A 45 -1.84 -0.58 1.61
CA ALA A 45 -2.74 -1.05 0.55
C ALA A 45 -2.12 -0.86 -0.85
N SER A 46 -1.23 0.12 -1.01
CA SER A 46 -0.59 0.47 -2.28
C SER A 46 0.54 1.47 -2.03
N PRO A 47 1.62 1.49 -2.86
CA PRO A 47 2.65 2.53 -2.78
C PRO A 47 2.13 3.95 -3.08
N TYR A 48 0.93 4.05 -3.66
CA TYR A 48 0.29 5.30 -4.07
C TYR A 48 -0.68 5.87 -3.05
N ALA A 49 -1.00 5.13 -2.00
CA ALA A 49 -1.96 5.54 -0.97
C ALA A 49 -1.52 5.09 0.42
N GLU A 50 -1.86 5.88 1.41
CA GLU A 50 -1.62 5.59 2.83
C GLU A 50 -2.91 5.77 3.63
N ARG A 51 -2.95 5.27 4.87
CA ARG A 51 -4.06 5.53 5.79
C ARG A 51 -3.64 6.61 6.78
N ASN A 52 -4.53 7.57 7.01
CA ASN A 52 -4.35 8.54 8.09
C ASN A 52 -4.78 7.94 9.45
N ALA A 53 -4.66 8.73 10.53
CA ALA A 53 -4.99 8.30 11.89
C ALA A 53 -6.48 7.92 12.05
N GLU A 54 -7.36 8.52 11.25
CA GLU A 54 -8.81 8.25 11.21
C GLU A 54 -9.15 7.02 10.36
N GLY A 55 -8.14 6.38 9.72
CA GLY A 55 -8.32 5.22 8.85
C GLY A 55 -8.77 5.55 7.42
N ASN A 56 -8.84 6.83 7.05
CA ASN A 56 -9.18 7.26 5.69
C ASN A 56 -8.02 7.04 4.73
N ILE A 57 -8.34 6.86 3.44
CA ILE A 57 -7.34 6.70 2.38
C ILE A 57 -6.82 8.07 1.97
N VAL A 58 -5.52 8.26 1.99
CA VAL A 58 -4.83 9.48 1.56
C VAL A 58 -4.06 9.18 0.28
N ILE A 59 -4.37 9.88 -0.79
CA ILE A 59 -3.70 9.80 -2.08
C ILE A 59 -2.96 11.12 -2.31
N ARG A 60 -1.62 11.08 -2.35
CA ARG A 60 -0.79 12.27 -2.54
C ARG A 60 -0.44 12.48 -4.00
N SER A 61 -0.60 13.71 -4.49
CA SER A 61 -0.28 14.09 -5.87
C SER A 61 1.15 13.75 -6.28
N LYS A 62 2.13 13.93 -5.38
CA LYS A 62 3.55 13.63 -5.64
C LYS A 62 3.86 12.16 -5.95
N ASN A 63 2.93 11.24 -5.65
CA ASN A 63 3.08 9.81 -5.89
C ASN A 63 2.39 9.37 -7.19
N LEU A 64 1.75 10.29 -7.90
CA LEU A 64 0.97 10.01 -9.11
C LEU A 64 1.61 10.63 -10.34
N PHE A 65 1.20 10.15 -11.51
CA PHE A 65 1.66 10.61 -12.81
C PHE A 65 0.46 11.06 -13.66
N SER A 66 0.72 11.89 -14.68
CA SER A 66 -0.32 12.32 -15.62
C SER A 66 -0.51 11.36 -16.79
N ASP A 67 0.55 10.61 -17.14
CA ASP A 67 0.60 9.64 -18.25
C ASP A 67 0.39 8.18 -17.81
N GLN A 68 0.17 7.96 -16.52
CA GLN A 68 -0.08 6.64 -15.97
C GLN A 68 -1.24 6.66 -14.97
N VAL A 69 -2.01 5.57 -14.96
CA VAL A 69 -3.01 5.30 -13.93
C VAL A 69 -2.39 4.44 -12.84
N SER A 70 -2.51 4.91 -11.61
CA SER A 70 -2.17 4.13 -10.42
C SER A 70 -3.38 3.31 -10.00
N PHE A 71 -3.23 1.99 -9.95
CA PHE A 71 -4.23 1.05 -9.45
C PHE A 71 -4.04 0.87 -7.96
N ILE A 72 -5.02 1.31 -7.17
CA ILE A 72 -4.93 1.41 -5.71
C ILE A 72 -5.96 0.51 -5.06
N ARG A 73 -5.53 -0.59 -4.46
CA ARG A 73 -6.40 -1.41 -3.63
C ARG A 73 -6.50 -0.80 -2.24
N ILE A 74 -7.72 -0.61 -1.71
CA ILE A 74 -7.95 0.11 -0.46
C ILE A 74 -7.65 -0.69 0.82
N GLY A 75 -7.31 -1.96 0.71
CA GLY A 75 -6.92 -2.84 1.81
C GLY A 75 -6.63 -4.25 1.32
N ALA A 76 -5.89 -5.02 2.11
CA ALA A 76 -5.51 -6.39 1.75
C ALA A 76 -6.73 -7.31 1.54
N ASP A 77 -7.76 -7.13 2.38
CA ASP A 77 -8.98 -7.93 2.34
C ASP A 77 -10.09 -7.31 1.47
N SER A 78 -9.88 -6.07 0.99
CA SER A 78 -10.86 -5.38 0.15
C SER A 78 -10.64 -5.69 -1.32
N LYS A 79 -11.73 -5.91 -2.04
CA LYS A 79 -11.71 -6.02 -3.50
C LYS A 79 -11.82 -4.67 -4.20
N ILE A 80 -12.13 -3.61 -3.46
CA ILE A 80 -12.26 -2.26 -4.03
C ILE A 80 -10.91 -1.80 -4.52
N GLU A 81 -10.86 -1.50 -5.80
CA GLU A 81 -9.72 -0.89 -6.47
C GLU A 81 -10.10 0.50 -6.97
N LEU A 82 -9.21 1.44 -6.81
CA LEU A 82 -9.32 2.80 -7.31
C LEU A 82 -8.35 2.98 -8.47
N LEU A 83 -8.76 3.77 -9.44
CA LEU A 83 -7.91 4.31 -10.50
C LEU A 83 -7.58 5.76 -10.12
N ALA A 84 -6.30 6.12 -10.08
CA ALA A 84 -5.89 7.48 -9.75
C ALA A 84 -4.80 7.98 -10.72
N ARG A 85 -4.87 9.27 -11.10
CA ARG A 85 -3.85 9.96 -11.91
C ARG A 85 -3.81 11.44 -11.57
N ILE A 86 -2.81 12.15 -12.09
CA ILE A 86 -2.88 13.60 -12.19
C ILE A 86 -3.66 13.95 -13.46
N GLY A 87 -4.75 14.68 -13.32
CA GLY A 87 -5.55 15.16 -14.43
C GLY A 87 -4.86 16.28 -15.21
N ASP A 88 -5.47 16.66 -16.34
CA ASP A 88 -4.94 17.71 -17.20
C ASP A 88 -4.95 19.11 -16.53
N ASP A 89 -5.75 19.27 -15.48
CA ASP A 89 -5.78 20.44 -14.62
C ASP A 89 -4.76 20.44 -13.46
N GLY A 90 -3.88 19.42 -13.40
CA GLY A 90 -2.88 19.23 -12.36
C GLY A 90 -3.41 18.70 -11.04
N ARG A 91 -4.70 18.37 -10.93
CA ARG A 91 -5.33 17.83 -9.72
C ARG A 91 -5.37 16.31 -9.76
N VAL A 92 -5.44 15.71 -8.59
CA VAL A 92 -5.67 14.26 -8.47
C VAL A 92 -7.08 13.94 -8.95
N LYS A 93 -7.19 13.02 -9.90
CA LYS A 93 -8.44 12.41 -10.36
C LYS A 93 -8.52 10.98 -9.85
N VAL A 94 -9.70 10.58 -9.41
CA VAL A 94 -9.93 9.25 -8.85
C VAL A 94 -11.29 8.71 -9.29
N ALA A 95 -11.34 7.43 -9.61
CA ALA A 95 -12.56 6.70 -9.94
C ALA A 95 -12.47 5.27 -9.39
N LEU A 96 -13.57 4.54 -9.37
CA LEU A 96 -13.58 3.12 -9.06
C LEU A 96 -12.99 2.32 -10.23
N GLY A 97 -12.17 1.32 -9.95
CA GLY A 97 -11.51 0.43 -10.91
C GLY A 97 -12.46 -0.59 -11.54
N THR A 98 -13.76 -0.30 -11.62
CA THR A 98 -14.74 -1.16 -12.27
C THR A 98 -15.56 -0.42 -13.31
N CYS A 99 -15.96 -1.16 -14.34
CA CYS A 99 -16.70 -0.62 -15.48
C CYS A 99 -18.19 -0.51 -15.16
N GLN A 100 -18.79 0.66 -15.42
CA GLN A 100 -20.19 0.94 -15.13
C GLN A 100 -21.15 -0.04 -15.83
N SER A 101 -21.00 -0.26 -17.15
CA SER A 101 -21.87 -1.14 -17.93
C SER A 101 -21.54 -2.63 -17.78
N CYS A 102 -20.28 -2.97 -17.47
CA CYS A 102 -19.84 -4.34 -17.33
C CYS A 102 -19.89 -4.84 -15.89
N ASN A 103 -20.32 -3.98 -14.96
CA ASN A 103 -20.39 -4.31 -13.55
C ASN A 103 -21.17 -5.62 -13.33
N GLY A 104 -20.66 -6.47 -12.44
CA GLY A 104 -21.18 -7.82 -12.21
C GLY A 104 -20.48 -8.92 -13.01
N SER A 105 -19.62 -8.58 -13.99
CA SER A 105 -18.71 -9.54 -14.65
C SER A 105 -17.41 -9.69 -13.85
N PRO A 106 -16.80 -10.90 -13.82
CA PRO A 106 -15.46 -11.09 -13.26
C PRO A 106 -14.36 -10.27 -13.95
N ALA A 107 -14.56 -9.93 -15.23
CA ALA A 107 -13.62 -9.15 -16.03
C ALA A 107 -13.94 -7.64 -16.07
N ALA A 108 -14.85 -7.14 -15.22
CA ALA A 108 -15.25 -5.73 -15.19
C ALA A 108 -14.21 -4.84 -14.50
N TYR A 109 -12.95 -4.99 -14.82
CA TYR A 109 -11.82 -4.18 -14.34
C TYR A 109 -11.06 -3.58 -15.53
N TYR A 110 -10.14 -2.67 -15.25
CA TYR A 110 -9.34 -2.00 -16.27
C TYR A 110 -7.88 -2.42 -16.21
N THR A 111 -7.23 -2.33 -17.38
CA THR A 111 -5.77 -2.35 -17.51
C THR A 111 -5.34 -1.15 -18.33
N GLN A 112 -4.11 -0.69 -18.13
CA GLN A 112 -3.55 0.38 -18.96
C GLN A 112 -2.76 -0.23 -20.13
N GLU A 113 -3.00 0.28 -21.33
CA GLU A 113 -2.28 -0.04 -22.56
C GLU A 113 -1.74 1.28 -23.17
N GLY A 114 -0.49 1.63 -22.87
CA GLY A 114 0.09 2.91 -23.26
C GLY A 114 -0.67 4.09 -22.66
N SER A 115 -1.17 5.00 -23.49
CA SER A 115 -1.96 6.17 -23.08
C SER A 115 -3.46 5.91 -22.92
N LEU A 116 -3.88 4.66 -22.97
CA LEU A 116 -5.28 4.25 -22.88
C LEU A 116 -5.51 3.34 -21.69
N ILE A 117 -6.71 3.38 -21.11
CA ILE A 117 -7.22 2.32 -20.27
C ILE A 117 -8.21 1.47 -21.06
N LYS A 118 -8.22 0.17 -20.78
CA LYS A 118 -9.06 -0.82 -21.46
C LYS A 118 -9.90 -1.58 -20.46
N CYS A 119 -11.19 -1.65 -20.70
CA CYS A 119 -12.09 -2.53 -19.96
C CYS A 119 -11.87 -3.99 -20.42
N ASN A 120 -11.50 -4.86 -19.48
CA ASN A 120 -11.18 -6.26 -19.80
C ASN A 120 -12.41 -7.11 -20.14
N ASN A 121 -13.61 -6.67 -19.80
CA ASN A 121 -14.83 -7.39 -20.15
C ASN A 121 -15.30 -7.13 -21.61
N CYS A 122 -15.36 -5.86 -22.02
CA CYS A 122 -15.88 -5.50 -23.35
C CYS A 122 -14.78 -5.12 -24.36
N GLY A 123 -13.54 -4.96 -23.91
CA GLY A 123 -12.40 -4.59 -24.78
C GLY A 123 -12.36 -3.12 -25.21
N LEU A 124 -13.33 -2.29 -24.79
CA LEU A 124 -13.32 -0.88 -25.14
C LEU A 124 -12.16 -0.16 -24.45
N THR A 125 -11.53 0.75 -25.19
CA THR A 125 -10.41 1.56 -24.72
C THR A 125 -10.81 3.03 -24.64
N PHE A 126 -10.20 3.74 -23.68
CA PHE A 126 -10.46 5.16 -23.40
C PHE A 126 -9.16 5.89 -23.13
N PRO A 127 -9.04 7.18 -23.50
CA PRO A 127 -7.91 7.98 -23.08
C PRO A 127 -7.91 8.13 -21.54
N LEU A 128 -6.75 8.38 -20.93
CA LEU A 128 -6.64 8.52 -19.48
C LEU A 128 -7.50 9.67 -18.93
N SER A 129 -7.81 10.69 -19.75
CA SER A 129 -8.71 11.79 -19.43
C SER A 129 -10.15 11.37 -19.13
N VAL A 130 -10.52 10.12 -19.40
CA VAL A 130 -11.81 9.56 -18.98
C VAL A 130 -12.01 9.63 -17.46
N LEU A 131 -10.92 9.71 -16.68
CA LEU A 131 -10.96 9.89 -15.23
C LEU A 131 -11.21 11.34 -14.80
N ASP A 132 -11.15 12.30 -15.72
CA ASP A 132 -11.24 13.72 -15.40
C ASP A 132 -12.70 14.20 -15.28
N SER A 133 -13.64 13.47 -15.85
CA SER A 133 -15.07 13.83 -15.83
C SER A 133 -15.98 12.61 -15.84
N PRO A 134 -17.17 12.72 -15.25
CA PRO A 134 -18.18 11.68 -15.32
C PRO A 134 -18.51 11.32 -16.77
N GLY A 135 -18.60 10.02 -17.05
CA GLY A 135 -19.04 9.48 -18.31
C GLY A 135 -20.12 8.42 -18.12
N GLY A 136 -20.66 7.91 -19.20
CA GLY A 136 -21.65 6.82 -19.20
C GLY A 136 -21.13 5.59 -19.94
N GLY A 137 -21.88 4.49 -19.87
CA GLY A 137 -21.51 3.27 -20.58
C GLY A 137 -20.34 2.52 -19.92
N CYS A 138 -19.31 2.21 -20.69
CA CYS A 138 -18.15 1.44 -20.19
C CYS A 138 -17.08 2.29 -19.50
N HIS A 139 -17.43 3.48 -19.02
CA HIS A 139 -16.51 4.32 -18.24
C HIS A 139 -16.31 3.78 -16.83
N PRO A 140 -15.19 4.15 -16.16
CA PRO A 140 -15.02 3.96 -14.72
C PRO A 140 -16.14 4.65 -13.94
N ILE A 141 -16.55 4.04 -12.84
CA ILE A 141 -17.59 4.61 -11.97
C ILE A 141 -16.97 5.72 -11.15
N MET A 142 -17.52 6.93 -11.22
CA MET A 142 -17.05 8.05 -10.42
C MET A 142 -17.46 7.88 -8.96
N ILE A 143 -16.55 8.29 -8.07
CA ILE A 143 -16.79 8.30 -6.64
C ILE A 143 -17.62 9.53 -6.27
N ASP A 144 -18.57 9.37 -5.36
CA ASP A 144 -19.39 10.47 -4.86
C ASP A 144 -18.51 11.56 -4.22
N ALA A 145 -18.71 12.80 -4.62
CA ALA A 145 -17.93 13.94 -4.13
C ALA A 145 -18.02 14.12 -2.61
N SER A 146 -19.12 13.69 -1.98
CA SER A 146 -19.32 13.82 -0.53
C SER A 146 -18.33 13.02 0.31
N ILE A 147 -17.70 12.00 -0.27
CA ILE A 147 -16.71 11.17 0.40
C ILE A 147 -15.26 11.54 0.03
N ILE A 148 -15.09 12.57 -0.81
CA ILE A 148 -13.80 13.09 -1.26
C ILE A 148 -13.54 14.43 -0.59
N GLN A 149 -12.41 14.55 0.08
CA GLN A 149 -11.88 15.82 0.57
C GLN A 149 -10.63 16.18 -0.22
N GLU A 150 -10.72 17.29 -0.99
CA GLU A 150 -9.54 17.83 -1.66
C GLU A 150 -8.62 18.52 -0.66
N THR A 151 -7.31 18.36 -0.84
CA THR A 151 -6.26 19.01 -0.07
C THR A 151 -5.23 19.63 -1.03
N GLN A 152 -4.32 20.45 -0.50
CA GLN A 152 -3.23 21.02 -1.32
C GLN A 152 -2.31 19.92 -1.90
N ASP A 153 -2.16 18.79 -1.20
CA ASP A 153 -1.23 17.73 -1.54
C ASP A 153 -1.90 16.53 -2.21
N GLY A 154 -3.22 16.55 -2.44
CA GLY A 154 -3.95 15.41 -3.02
C GLY A 154 -5.38 15.26 -2.52
N LEU A 155 -5.82 14.03 -2.27
CA LEU A 155 -7.18 13.71 -1.82
C LEU A 155 -7.15 12.90 -0.54
N ILE A 156 -8.19 13.09 0.30
CA ILE A 156 -8.54 12.19 1.38
C ILE A 156 -9.91 11.58 1.05
N LEU A 157 -10.00 10.26 1.03
CA LEU A 157 -11.22 9.51 0.76
C LEU A 157 -11.74 8.88 2.05
N ASN A 158 -12.99 9.16 2.38
CA ASN A 158 -13.64 8.54 3.54
C ASN A 158 -13.79 7.03 3.30
N THR A 159 -13.10 6.22 4.10
CA THR A 159 -13.09 4.76 3.93
C THR A 159 -14.48 4.14 4.15
N ALA A 160 -15.24 4.61 5.13
CA ALA A 160 -16.60 4.10 5.36
C ALA A 160 -17.52 4.40 4.16
N GLY A 161 -17.35 5.60 3.55
CA GLY A 161 -18.05 5.95 2.32
C GLY A 161 -17.61 5.10 1.12
N LEU A 162 -16.35 4.70 1.03
CA LEU A 162 -15.88 3.80 -0.03
C LEU A 162 -16.48 2.40 0.08
N LEU A 163 -16.70 1.89 1.29
CA LEU A 163 -17.26 0.55 1.49
C LEU A 163 -18.67 0.38 0.92
N GLN A 164 -19.43 1.46 0.69
CA GLN A 164 -20.73 1.38 0.00
C GLN A 164 -20.63 0.80 -1.43
N TYR A 165 -19.42 0.86 -2.03
CA TYR A 165 -19.17 0.33 -3.38
C TYR A 165 -18.69 -1.12 -3.40
N GLU A 166 -18.57 -1.79 -2.25
CA GLU A 166 -17.99 -3.14 -2.17
C GLU A 166 -18.75 -4.16 -3.03
N ASP A 167 -20.07 -4.04 -3.09
CA ASP A 167 -20.90 -4.91 -3.90
C ASP A 167 -20.59 -4.85 -5.40
N LEU A 168 -20.11 -3.71 -5.89
CA LEU A 168 -19.69 -3.55 -7.28
C LEU A 168 -18.47 -4.41 -7.63
N PHE A 169 -17.65 -4.74 -6.64
CA PHE A 169 -16.43 -5.53 -6.81
C PHE A 169 -16.60 -7.00 -6.42
N ARG A 170 -17.78 -7.42 -5.94
CA ARG A 170 -17.99 -8.77 -5.40
C ARG A 170 -17.56 -9.87 -6.37
N LYS A 171 -17.85 -9.71 -7.67
CA LYS A 171 -17.55 -10.67 -8.73
C LYS A 171 -16.26 -10.38 -9.48
N VAL A 172 -15.68 -9.20 -9.33
CA VAL A 172 -14.45 -8.83 -10.03
C VAL A 172 -13.33 -9.78 -9.61
N ALA A 173 -12.64 -10.36 -10.60
CA ALA A 173 -11.52 -11.25 -10.37
C ALA A 173 -10.32 -10.48 -9.79
N ALA A 174 -9.52 -11.16 -8.97
CA ALA A 174 -8.20 -10.64 -8.62
C ALA A 174 -7.31 -10.66 -9.87
N HIS A 175 -6.57 -9.63 -10.12
CA HIS A 175 -5.70 -9.44 -11.29
C HIS A 175 -4.39 -8.73 -10.88
#